data_be9f4aaa1fc3ebdaf688b8042ec901e0
#
_entry.id   be9f4aaa1fc3ebdaf688b8042ec901e0
#
_cell.length_a   1.000
_cell.length_b   1.000
_cell.length_c   1.000
_cell.angle_alpha   90.00
_cell.angle_beta   90.00
_cell.angle_gamma   90.00
#
_symmetry.space_group_name_H-M   'P 1'
#
loop_
_entity.id
_entity.type
_entity.pdbx_description
1 polymer ?
#
loop_
_entity_poly.entity_id
_entity_poly.type
_entity_poly.pdbx_seq_one_letter_code
_entity_poly.pdbx_strand_id
1 'polypeptide(L)'
;MTRSTPTAVGLYSIGIRGIDLEDLLALAVAHEVPFLHLRGGPRGFDLARRDTVTLNRWACCSQASVPITVVTADLDLADFAQPGTQAYQQASAELDRLGHAAVVLRARAVRLLARHVPDQRRWADLAVPDLTARHGLTTLIELHAPAWFAAQTVASMVAYLGRAPWLALLMDTAQVHRAWLRSDSPDSLAAQVSALAPHTRAVHISDSGDQVPGAGYEIVAKTFGHLDDDSPVEIAFEWTGADRSPQGCLDRYRRAVAWWRSSSEGNP
;
A
#
# COMPACT_ATOMS: atom_id res chain seq x y z
N MET A 1 -31.07 10.81 -7.05
CA MET A 1 -30.12 9.69 -6.93
C MET A 1 -28.83 10.11 -7.62
N THR A 2 -27.88 10.65 -6.89
CA THR A 2 -26.52 10.94 -7.39
C THR A 2 -25.84 9.59 -7.57
N ARG A 3 -25.47 9.24 -8.81
CA ARG A 3 -24.61 8.08 -9.06
C ARG A 3 -23.26 8.40 -8.40
N SER A 4 -22.89 7.63 -7.38
CA SER A 4 -21.53 7.64 -6.85
C SER A 4 -20.59 7.29 -8.00
N THR A 5 -19.58 8.13 -8.21
CA THR A 5 -18.54 7.85 -9.20
C THR A 5 -17.79 6.59 -8.73
N PRO A 6 -17.52 5.62 -9.60
CA PRO A 6 -16.80 4.40 -9.18
C PRO A 6 -15.43 4.79 -8.63
N THR A 7 -15.06 4.25 -7.48
CA THR A 7 -13.75 4.47 -6.85
C THR A 7 -12.61 4.22 -7.85
N ALA A 8 -11.75 5.21 -8.04
CA ALA A 8 -10.61 5.11 -8.94
C ALA A 8 -9.62 4.07 -8.43
N VAL A 9 -9.17 3.16 -9.30
CA VAL A 9 -8.16 2.14 -8.98
C VAL A 9 -6.85 2.52 -9.65
N GLY A 10 -5.82 2.77 -8.86
CA GLY A 10 -4.46 3.04 -9.34
C GLY A 10 -3.66 1.76 -9.65
N LEU A 11 -2.39 1.94 -10.02
CA LEU A 11 -1.47 0.84 -10.33
C LEU A 11 -0.24 0.92 -9.42
N TYR A 12 0.13 -0.21 -8.80
CA TYR A 12 1.40 -0.34 -8.12
C TYR A 12 2.48 -0.86 -9.08
N SER A 13 3.55 -0.09 -9.23
CA SER A 13 4.62 -0.32 -10.22
C SER A 13 5.42 -1.63 -10.04
N ILE A 14 5.24 -2.34 -8.92
CA ILE A 14 5.93 -3.63 -8.67
C ILE A 14 5.63 -4.67 -9.75
N GLY A 15 4.47 -4.56 -10.41
CA GLY A 15 4.02 -5.48 -11.45
C GLY A 15 4.77 -5.37 -12.77
N ILE A 16 5.51 -4.28 -13.00
CA ILE A 16 6.22 -4.01 -14.26
C ILE A 16 7.71 -3.91 -13.97
N ARG A 17 8.54 -4.56 -14.79
CA ARG A 17 10.00 -4.55 -14.65
C ARG A 17 10.67 -4.12 -15.96
N GLY A 18 11.91 -3.63 -15.84
CA GLY A 18 12.75 -3.29 -17.00
C GLY A 18 12.33 -2.05 -17.77
N ILE A 19 11.57 -1.15 -17.12
CA ILE A 19 11.08 0.11 -17.68
C ILE A 19 11.54 1.24 -16.76
N ASP A 20 11.86 2.40 -17.32
CA ASP A 20 12.13 3.59 -16.52
C ASP A 20 10.83 4.30 -16.09
N LEU A 21 10.97 5.37 -15.29
CA LEU A 21 9.79 6.03 -14.74
C LEU A 21 9.02 6.83 -15.79
N GLU A 22 9.71 7.43 -16.75
CA GLU A 22 9.06 8.21 -17.82
C GLU A 22 8.23 7.29 -18.71
N ASP A 23 8.78 6.12 -19.09
CA ASP A 23 8.05 5.11 -19.86
C ASP A 23 6.86 4.54 -19.07
N LEU A 24 7.03 4.33 -17.75
CA LEU A 24 5.92 3.90 -16.88
C LEU A 24 4.80 4.94 -16.84
N LEU A 25 5.14 6.22 -16.74
CA LEU A 25 4.17 7.30 -16.74
C LEU A 25 3.45 7.41 -18.10
N ALA A 26 4.17 7.30 -19.22
CA ALA A 26 3.59 7.27 -20.54
C ALA A 26 2.63 6.08 -20.71
N LEU A 27 3.01 4.92 -20.22
CA LEU A 27 2.17 3.73 -20.21
C LEU A 27 0.90 3.95 -19.36
N ALA A 28 1.05 4.54 -18.18
CA ALA A 28 -0.08 4.83 -17.30
C ALA A 28 -1.09 5.80 -17.94
N VAL A 29 -0.62 6.85 -18.64
CA VAL A 29 -1.46 7.75 -19.43
C VAL A 29 -2.20 6.99 -20.52
N ALA A 30 -1.49 6.18 -21.33
CA ALA A 30 -2.06 5.45 -22.44
C ALA A 30 -3.16 4.44 -22.02
N HIS A 31 -3.15 4.05 -20.74
CA HIS A 31 -4.11 3.08 -20.17
C HIS A 31 -5.04 3.69 -19.11
N GLU A 32 -5.13 5.02 -19.06
CA GLU A 32 -6.03 5.77 -18.17
C GLU A 32 -5.89 5.37 -16.69
N VAL A 33 -4.65 5.03 -16.26
CA VAL A 33 -4.35 4.76 -14.85
C VAL A 33 -4.42 6.08 -14.07
N PRO A 34 -5.28 6.20 -13.04
CA PRO A 34 -5.53 7.50 -12.40
C PRO A 34 -4.39 7.96 -11.49
N PHE A 35 -3.62 7.03 -10.89
CA PHE A 35 -2.47 7.31 -10.05
C PHE A 35 -1.55 6.09 -9.92
N LEU A 36 -0.33 6.32 -9.46
CA LEU A 36 0.66 5.26 -9.23
C LEU A 36 1.06 5.17 -7.76
N HIS A 37 1.17 3.93 -7.25
CA HIS A 37 2.02 3.59 -6.14
C HIS A 37 3.38 3.17 -6.67
N LEU A 38 4.45 3.85 -6.26
CA LEU A 38 5.77 3.67 -6.85
C LEU A 38 6.66 2.81 -5.95
N ARG A 39 7.29 1.76 -6.51
CA ARG A 39 8.28 0.97 -5.80
C ARG A 39 9.58 1.75 -5.64
N GLY A 40 9.76 2.41 -4.47
CA GLY A 40 10.83 3.36 -4.22
C GLY A 40 12.14 2.74 -3.74
N GLY A 41 12.13 1.51 -3.24
CA GLY A 41 13.33 0.85 -2.72
C GLY A 41 14.30 0.36 -3.82
N PRO A 42 15.47 -0.23 -3.44
CA PRO A 42 16.53 -0.67 -4.36
C PRO A 42 16.10 -1.68 -5.42
N ARG A 43 15.05 -2.47 -5.12
CA ARG A 43 14.48 -3.43 -6.08
C ARG A 43 13.49 -2.80 -7.07
N GLY A 44 13.28 -1.49 -6.99
CA GLY A 44 12.43 -0.68 -7.86
C GLY A 44 13.21 0.49 -8.45
N PHE A 45 12.72 1.71 -8.22
CA PHE A 45 13.31 2.93 -8.76
C PHE A 45 14.47 3.49 -7.93
N ASP A 46 14.80 2.88 -6.78
CA ASP A 46 15.91 3.23 -5.87
C ASP A 46 15.98 4.73 -5.52
N LEU A 47 14.83 5.28 -5.15
CA LEU A 47 14.62 6.73 -5.01
C LEU A 47 15.56 7.38 -3.99
N ALA A 48 15.91 6.66 -2.91
CA ALA A 48 16.81 7.16 -1.86
C ALA A 48 18.24 7.44 -2.36
N ARG A 49 18.60 6.94 -3.56
CA ARG A 49 19.92 7.09 -4.18
C ARG A 49 19.89 7.89 -5.49
N ARG A 50 18.71 8.38 -5.89
CA ARG A 50 18.62 9.25 -7.06
C ARG A 50 19.09 10.66 -6.74
N ASP A 51 19.75 11.27 -7.71
CA ASP A 51 20.12 12.67 -7.62
C ASP A 51 18.90 13.59 -7.77
N THR A 52 19.04 14.82 -7.28
CA THR A 52 17.97 15.81 -7.28
C THR A 52 17.50 16.17 -8.70
N VAL A 53 18.38 16.14 -9.71
CA VAL A 53 18.04 16.46 -11.10
C VAL A 53 17.08 15.39 -11.64
N THR A 54 17.40 14.13 -11.44
CA THR A 54 16.54 12.99 -11.83
C THR A 54 15.18 13.04 -11.11
N LEU A 55 15.18 13.26 -9.78
CA LEU A 55 13.93 13.35 -9.02
C LEU A 55 13.04 14.51 -9.49
N ASN A 56 13.62 15.69 -9.74
CA ASN A 56 12.86 16.85 -10.25
C ASN A 56 12.30 16.59 -11.65
N ARG A 57 13.07 15.97 -12.55
CA ARG A 57 12.59 15.59 -13.88
C ARG A 57 11.40 14.63 -13.77
N TRP A 58 11.49 13.61 -12.96
CA TRP A 58 10.40 12.67 -12.71
C TRP A 58 9.17 13.33 -12.08
N ALA A 59 9.39 14.26 -11.15
CA ALA A 59 8.29 15.04 -10.57
C ALA A 59 7.56 15.88 -11.62
N CYS A 60 8.29 16.55 -12.51
CA CYS A 60 7.69 17.30 -13.60
C CYS A 60 6.87 16.40 -14.53
N CYS A 61 7.40 15.25 -14.93
CA CYS A 61 6.69 14.28 -15.77
C CYS A 61 5.42 13.77 -15.09
N SER A 62 5.50 13.37 -13.81
CA SER A 62 4.35 12.88 -13.05
C SER A 62 3.26 13.94 -12.90
N GLN A 63 3.62 15.18 -12.58
CA GLN A 63 2.66 16.28 -12.43
C GLN A 63 1.94 16.64 -13.73
N ALA A 64 2.60 16.47 -14.88
CA ALA A 64 2.02 16.72 -16.19
C ALA A 64 1.18 15.53 -16.71
N SER A 65 1.19 14.39 -16.04
CA SER A 65 0.58 13.15 -16.55
C SER A 65 -0.22 12.40 -15.48
N VAL A 66 0.43 11.52 -14.72
CA VAL A 66 -0.19 10.65 -13.72
C VAL A 66 0.47 10.87 -12.36
N PRO A 67 -0.28 11.22 -11.29
CA PRO A 67 0.29 11.47 -9.99
C PRO A 67 0.85 10.19 -9.36
N ILE A 68 2.01 10.33 -8.68
CA ILE A 68 2.55 9.32 -7.78
C ILE A 68 2.07 9.67 -6.38
N THR A 69 1.24 8.82 -5.78
CA THR A 69 0.58 9.13 -4.52
C THR A 69 1.23 8.45 -3.33
N VAL A 70 1.81 7.27 -3.52
CA VAL A 70 2.51 6.48 -2.50
C VAL A 70 3.87 6.02 -3.02
N VAL A 71 4.90 6.14 -2.19
CA VAL A 71 6.21 5.53 -2.41
C VAL A 71 6.37 4.33 -1.47
N THR A 72 6.77 3.17 -1.98
CA THR A 72 6.97 1.99 -1.12
C THR A 72 8.45 1.76 -0.82
N ALA A 73 8.77 1.60 0.48
CA ALA A 73 10.09 1.22 0.95
C ALA A 73 10.27 -0.31 0.94
N ASP A 74 11.53 -0.77 0.86
CA ASP A 74 11.91 -2.16 1.14
C ASP A 74 12.22 -2.38 2.64
N LEU A 75 11.90 -1.41 3.52
CA LEU A 75 12.06 -1.46 4.97
C LEU A 75 10.92 -2.23 5.63
N ASP A 76 11.22 -2.87 6.77
CA ASP A 76 10.25 -3.59 7.57
C ASP A 76 9.95 -2.85 8.88
N LEU A 77 8.74 -3.01 9.40
CA LEU A 77 8.37 -2.46 10.70
C LEU A 77 9.32 -2.92 11.82
N ALA A 78 9.82 -4.16 11.73
CA ALA A 78 10.78 -4.72 12.68
C ALA A 78 12.13 -3.98 12.72
N ASP A 79 12.51 -3.28 11.65
CA ASP A 79 13.74 -2.47 11.60
C ASP A 79 13.69 -1.31 12.61
N PHE A 80 12.49 -0.95 13.08
CA PHE A 80 12.24 0.13 14.02
C PHE A 80 11.95 -0.35 15.46
N ALA A 81 12.18 -1.62 15.76
CA ALA A 81 11.84 -2.21 17.06
C ALA A 81 12.89 -1.95 18.18
N GLN A 82 14.07 -1.47 17.83
CA GLN A 82 15.16 -1.27 18.82
C GLN A 82 15.87 0.07 18.60
N PRO A 83 15.29 1.17 19.12
CA PRO A 83 15.91 2.50 19.06
C PRO A 83 17.33 2.50 19.61
N GLY A 84 18.25 3.23 18.95
CA GLY A 84 19.65 3.33 19.35
C GLY A 84 20.57 2.27 18.75
N THR A 85 20.07 1.21 18.14
CA THR A 85 20.89 0.24 17.42
C THR A 85 21.35 0.78 16.06
N GLN A 86 22.44 0.24 15.52
CA GLN A 86 22.92 0.59 14.19
C GLN A 86 21.86 0.26 13.10
N ALA A 87 21.16 -0.86 13.22
CA ALA A 87 20.10 -1.24 12.30
C ALA A 87 18.97 -0.20 12.28
N TYR A 88 18.50 0.23 13.45
CA TYR A 88 17.51 1.29 13.59
C TYR A 88 17.98 2.60 12.93
N GLN A 89 19.23 3.01 13.19
CA GLN A 89 19.80 4.24 12.62
C GLN A 89 19.87 4.17 11.09
N GLN A 90 20.28 3.04 10.54
CA GLN A 90 20.34 2.82 9.09
C GLN A 90 18.93 2.84 8.45
N ALA A 91 17.96 2.15 9.05
CA ALA A 91 16.59 2.13 8.59
C ALA A 91 15.95 3.54 8.66
N SER A 92 16.18 4.27 9.76
CA SER A 92 15.69 5.64 9.92
C SER A 92 16.28 6.61 8.90
N ALA A 93 17.59 6.50 8.61
CA ALA A 93 18.24 7.31 7.60
C ALA A 93 17.77 6.97 6.18
N GLU A 94 17.50 5.70 5.89
CA GLU A 94 16.94 5.28 4.60
C GLU A 94 15.50 5.77 4.44
N LEU A 95 14.68 5.66 5.49
CA LEU A 95 13.32 6.16 5.51
C LEU A 95 13.25 7.68 5.29
N ASP A 96 14.17 8.44 5.91
CA ASP A 96 14.25 9.89 5.76
C ASP A 96 14.62 10.29 4.32
N ARG A 97 15.60 9.61 3.69
CA ARG A 97 15.94 9.82 2.27
C ARG A 97 14.77 9.51 1.34
N LEU A 98 14.05 8.42 1.59
CA LEU A 98 12.84 8.08 0.83
C LEU A 98 11.74 9.11 1.04
N GLY A 99 11.57 9.62 2.27
CA GLY A 99 10.64 10.71 2.59
C GLY A 99 10.96 11.96 1.80
N HIS A 100 12.23 12.37 1.73
CA HIS A 100 12.65 13.49 0.90
C HIS A 100 12.31 13.27 -0.59
N ALA A 101 12.63 12.11 -1.15
CA ALA A 101 12.31 11.80 -2.54
C ALA A 101 10.79 11.76 -2.79
N ALA A 102 10.01 11.23 -1.84
CA ALA A 102 8.55 11.22 -1.91
C ALA A 102 7.96 12.65 -1.95
N VAL A 103 8.50 13.57 -1.14
CA VAL A 103 8.10 15.00 -1.19
C VAL A 103 8.40 15.62 -2.55
N VAL A 104 9.59 15.40 -3.11
CA VAL A 104 9.93 15.90 -4.46
C VAL A 104 8.95 15.38 -5.50
N LEU A 105 8.59 14.09 -5.44
CA LEU A 105 7.60 13.46 -6.33
C LEU A 105 6.16 13.84 -6.01
N ARG A 106 5.91 14.63 -4.94
CA ARG A 106 4.58 15.00 -4.42
C ARG A 106 3.73 13.82 -4.00
N ALA A 107 4.34 12.72 -3.59
CA ALA A 107 3.62 11.65 -2.94
C ALA A 107 3.08 12.11 -1.58
N ARG A 108 2.05 11.43 -1.09
CA ARG A 108 1.40 11.74 0.19
C ARG A 108 1.81 10.80 1.30
N ALA A 109 2.38 9.64 0.94
CA ALA A 109 2.73 8.61 1.91
C ALA A 109 3.96 7.80 1.49
N VAL A 110 4.61 7.22 2.52
CA VAL A 110 5.65 6.20 2.35
C VAL A 110 5.18 4.92 3.03
N ARG A 111 5.25 3.77 2.36
CA ARG A 111 4.84 2.48 2.88
C ARG A 111 6.03 1.66 3.38
N LEU A 112 5.90 1.11 4.59
CA LEU A 112 6.75 0.07 5.19
C LEU A 112 6.06 -1.29 5.10
N LEU A 113 6.85 -2.36 5.05
CA LEU A 113 6.34 -3.72 5.21
C LEU A 113 6.22 -4.10 6.69
N ALA A 114 5.25 -4.94 7.03
CA ALA A 114 5.14 -5.59 8.32
C ALA A 114 5.04 -7.11 8.11
N ARG A 115 6.19 -7.77 7.92
CA ARG A 115 6.26 -9.21 7.64
C ARG A 115 6.06 -10.06 8.88
N HIS A 116 6.41 -9.52 10.04
CA HIS A 116 6.34 -10.23 11.31
C HIS A 116 5.55 -9.41 12.33
N VAL A 117 4.66 -10.09 13.06
CA VAL A 117 3.98 -9.49 14.19
C VAL A 117 4.98 -9.38 15.35
N PRO A 118 5.15 -8.20 15.96
CA PRO A 118 5.97 -8.06 17.16
C PRO A 118 5.40 -8.87 18.32
N ASP A 119 6.27 -9.43 19.15
CA ASP A 119 5.86 -9.98 20.44
C ASP A 119 5.10 -8.90 21.25
N GLN A 120 4.10 -9.29 22.02
CA GLN A 120 3.25 -8.36 22.77
C GLN A 120 4.03 -7.32 23.59
N ARG A 121 5.17 -7.72 24.17
CA ARG A 121 6.03 -6.83 24.96
C ARG A 121 6.79 -5.81 24.13
N ARG A 122 6.91 -6.01 22.80
CA ARG A 122 7.70 -5.17 21.90
C ARG A 122 6.90 -4.08 21.18
N TRP A 123 5.59 -4.07 21.33
CA TRP A 123 4.78 -3.00 20.73
C TRP A 123 5.11 -1.60 21.27
N ALA A 124 5.53 -1.53 22.54
CA ALA A 124 5.96 -0.28 23.17
C ALA A 124 7.33 0.21 22.66
N ASP A 125 8.15 -0.71 22.14
CA ASP A 125 9.51 -0.43 21.68
C ASP A 125 9.56 0.00 20.20
N LEU A 126 8.44 -0.16 19.46
CA LEU A 126 8.36 0.29 18.09
C LEU A 126 8.43 1.82 18.01
N ALA A 127 9.45 2.33 17.36
CA ALA A 127 9.71 3.77 17.25
C ALA A 127 9.91 4.18 15.78
N VAL A 128 8.86 4.01 14.97
CA VAL A 128 8.86 4.47 13.58
C VAL A 128 8.98 5.99 13.54
N PRO A 129 9.97 6.56 12.83
CA PRO A 129 10.13 8.01 12.71
C PRO A 129 8.86 8.70 12.19
N ASP A 130 8.52 9.85 12.78
CA ASP A 130 7.40 10.66 12.35
C ASP A 130 7.75 11.43 11.05
N LEU A 131 7.36 10.86 9.92
CA LEU A 131 7.50 11.50 8.61
C LEU A 131 6.53 12.66 8.40
N THR A 132 5.43 12.72 9.16
CA THR A 132 4.48 13.84 9.07
C THR A 132 5.12 15.10 9.61
N ALA A 133 5.76 15.03 10.77
CA ALA A 133 6.47 16.17 11.34
C ALA A 133 7.68 16.61 10.49
N ARG A 134 8.37 15.67 9.81
CA ARG A 134 9.57 15.97 9.03
C ARG A 134 9.29 16.39 7.60
N HIS A 135 8.32 15.75 6.97
CA HIS A 135 8.09 15.81 5.52
C HIS A 135 6.63 16.04 5.14
N GLY A 136 5.70 16.07 6.09
CA GLY A 136 4.25 16.15 5.79
C GLY A 136 3.67 14.87 5.20
N LEU A 137 4.34 13.71 5.38
CA LEU A 137 3.98 12.43 4.78
C LEU A 137 3.39 11.48 5.82
N THR A 138 2.35 10.76 5.44
CA THR A 138 1.85 9.63 6.23
C THR A 138 2.76 8.41 6.03
N THR A 139 3.09 7.69 7.12
CA THR A 139 3.72 6.37 7.00
C THR A 139 2.65 5.30 6.99
N LEU A 140 2.58 4.52 5.90
CA LEU A 140 1.67 3.37 5.78
C LEU A 140 2.39 2.09 6.23
N ILE A 141 1.71 1.27 7.03
CA ILE A 141 2.18 -0.05 7.44
C ILE A 141 1.38 -1.09 6.65
N GLU A 142 2.03 -1.82 5.76
CA GLU A 142 1.41 -2.92 5.03
C GLU A 142 1.47 -4.20 5.85
N LEU A 143 0.29 -4.73 6.22
CA LEU A 143 0.14 -5.97 6.98
C LEU A 143 0.45 -7.19 6.10
N HIS A 144 1.72 -7.60 6.06
CA HIS A 144 2.25 -8.56 5.09
C HIS A 144 2.37 -10.00 5.62
N ALA A 145 1.48 -10.40 6.53
CA ALA A 145 1.33 -11.78 7.00
C ALA A 145 -0.08 -12.05 7.55
N PRO A 146 -0.60 -13.29 7.42
CA PRO A 146 -1.91 -13.67 7.97
C PRO A 146 -2.06 -13.47 9.47
N ALA A 147 -0.97 -13.58 10.23
CA ALA A 147 -0.97 -13.42 11.69
C ALA A 147 -1.38 -12.01 12.16
N TRP A 148 -1.31 -11.01 11.27
CA TRP A 148 -1.77 -9.65 11.55
C TRP A 148 -3.28 -9.56 11.79
N PHE A 149 -4.05 -10.50 11.26
CA PHE A 149 -5.51 -10.55 11.36
C PHE A 149 -6.02 -11.40 12.54
N ALA A 150 -5.14 -11.86 13.44
CA ALA A 150 -5.57 -12.46 14.71
C ALA A 150 -6.14 -11.37 15.64
N ALA A 151 -7.25 -11.66 16.34
CA ALA A 151 -7.98 -10.70 17.17
C ALA A 151 -7.08 -9.92 18.16
N GLN A 152 -6.19 -10.64 18.85
CA GLN A 152 -5.24 -10.04 19.80
C GLN A 152 -4.25 -9.09 19.10
N THR A 153 -3.79 -9.45 17.90
CA THR A 153 -2.86 -8.64 17.10
C THR A 153 -3.54 -7.38 16.61
N VAL A 154 -4.78 -7.49 16.11
CA VAL A 154 -5.60 -6.36 15.67
C VAL A 154 -5.81 -5.37 16.82
N ALA A 155 -6.18 -5.85 18.01
CA ALA A 155 -6.34 -5.00 19.18
C ALA A 155 -5.04 -4.25 19.54
N SER A 156 -3.89 -4.92 19.48
CA SER A 156 -2.58 -4.32 19.72
C SER A 156 -2.20 -3.29 18.66
N MET A 157 -2.47 -3.57 17.39
CA MET A 157 -2.23 -2.64 16.27
C MET A 157 -3.09 -1.38 16.40
N VAL A 158 -4.39 -1.52 16.65
CA VAL A 158 -5.31 -0.37 16.85
C VAL A 158 -4.83 0.49 18.02
N ALA A 159 -4.45 -0.12 19.15
CA ALA A 159 -3.90 0.60 20.28
C ALA A 159 -2.57 1.30 19.97
N TYR A 160 -1.72 0.71 19.14
CA TYR A 160 -0.47 1.31 18.67
C TYR A 160 -0.73 2.52 17.77
N LEU A 161 -1.59 2.38 16.77
CA LEU A 161 -1.97 3.47 15.85
C LEU A 161 -2.64 4.64 16.59
N GLY A 162 -3.43 4.36 17.63
CA GLY A 162 -4.03 5.39 18.47
C GLY A 162 -3.00 6.29 19.18
N ARG A 163 -1.77 5.80 19.38
CA ARG A 163 -0.65 6.57 19.97
C ARG A 163 0.28 7.19 18.94
N ALA A 164 0.16 6.79 17.67
CA ALA A 164 1.04 7.18 16.57
C ALA A 164 0.20 7.70 15.38
N PRO A 165 -0.42 8.89 15.50
CA PRO A 165 -1.36 9.41 14.50
C PRO A 165 -0.74 9.69 13.11
N TRP A 166 0.60 9.69 13.01
CA TRP A 166 1.34 9.77 11.74
C TRP A 166 1.42 8.44 10.98
N LEU A 167 0.96 7.36 11.61
CA LEU A 167 0.90 6.03 11.02
C LEU A 167 -0.51 5.72 10.55
N ALA A 168 -0.61 5.01 9.43
CA ALA A 168 -1.84 4.42 8.94
C ALA A 168 -1.55 3.03 8.35
N LEU A 169 -2.58 2.34 7.88
CA LEU A 169 -2.45 1.01 7.31
C LEU A 169 -2.58 1.02 5.80
N LEU A 170 -1.85 0.10 5.17
CA LEU A 170 -2.12 -0.42 3.85
C LEU A 170 -2.59 -1.87 4.00
N MET A 171 -3.76 -2.17 3.48
CA MET A 171 -4.33 -3.52 3.49
C MET A 171 -4.08 -4.20 2.15
N ASP A 172 -3.59 -5.44 2.21
CA ASP A 172 -3.34 -6.28 1.02
C ASP A 172 -4.36 -7.40 0.97
N THR A 173 -5.11 -7.51 -0.14
CA THR A 173 -6.17 -8.51 -0.32
C THR A 173 -5.65 -9.94 -0.27
N ALA A 174 -4.44 -10.20 -0.80
CA ALA A 174 -3.86 -11.55 -0.75
C ALA A 174 -3.52 -11.98 0.68
N GLN A 175 -3.12 -11.04 1.55
CA GLN A 175 -2.85 -11.36 2.96
C GLN A 175 -4.14 -11.65 3.72
N VAL A 176 -5.20 -10.87 3.48
CA VAL A 176 -6.54 -11.15 4.04
C VAL A 176 -7.05 -12.52 3.56
N HIS A 177 -6.87 -12.83 2.27
CA HIS A 177 -7.27 -14.13 1.73
C HIS A 177 -6.48 -15.29 2.36
N ARG A 178 -5.17 -15.13 2.55
CA ARG A 178 -4.35 -16.13 3.27
C ARG A 178 -4.76 -16.29 4.73
N ALA A 179 -5.19 -15.20 5.38
CA ALA A 179 -5.75 -15.27 6.73
C ALA A 179 -7.08 -16.00 6.72
N TRP A 180 -7.95 -15.75 5.74
CA TRP A 180 -9.21 -16.46 5.57
C TRP A 180 -9.03 -17.97 5.42
N LEU A 181 -8.06 -18.41 4.60
CA LEU A 181 -7.74 -19.83 4.42
C LEU A 181 -7.26 -20.54 5.71
N ARG A 182 -6.83 -19.76 6.71
CA ARG A 182 -6.34 -20.28 8.01
C ARG A 182 -7.31 -20.00 9.16
N SER A 183 -8.40 -19.33 8.88
CA SER A 183 -9.39 -18.96 9.90
C SER A 183 -10.43 -20.04 10.08
N ASP A 184 -10.73 -20.38 11.32
CA ASP A 184 -11.84 -21.25 11.66
C ASP A 184 -13.20 -20.52 11.61
N SER A 185 -13.20 -19.19 11.47
CA SER A 185 -14.41 -18.35 11.46
C SER A 185 -14.24 -17.17 10.50
N PRO A 186 -14.90 -17.25 9.31
CA PRO A 186 -14.94 -16.14 8.34
C PRO A 186 -15.49 -14.83 8.91
N ASP A 187 -16.53 -14.92 9.76
CA ASP A 187 -17.14 -13.73 10.39
C ASP A 187 -16.18 -13.03 11.34
N SER A 188 -15.36 -13.79 12.05
CA SER A 188 -14.31 -13.24 12.90
C SER A 188 -13.29 -12.44 12.06
N LEU A 189 -12.85 -12.94 10.92
CA LEU A 189 -11.93 -12.23 10.04
C LEU A 189 -12.56 -10.93 9.50
N ALA A 190 -13.82 -10.97 9.07
CA ALA A 190 -14.54 -9.77 8.62
C ALA A 190 -14.60 -8.70 9.71
N ALA A 191 -14.86 -9.10 10.96
CA ALA A 191 -14.82 -8.19 12.11
C ALA A 191 -13.42 -7.58 12.34
N GLN A 192 -12.34 -8.37 12.18
CA GLN A 192 -10.97 -7.87 12.30
C GLN A 192 -10.60 -6.86 11.19
N VAL A 193 -10.99 -7.14 9.94
CA VAL A 193 -10.80 -6.22 8.81
C VAL A 193 -11.58 -4.92 9.06
N SER A 194 -12.82 -5.01 9.51
CA SER A 194 -13.65 -3.84 9.85
C SER A 194 -13.05 -3.01 10.99
N ALA A 195 -12.45 -3.64 12.00
CA ALA A 195 -11.78 -2.93 13.11
C ALA A 195 -10.53 -2.15 12.63
N LEU A 196 -9.85 -2.61 11.58
CA LEU A 196 -8.68 -1.94 10.99
C LEU A 196 -9.06 -0.86 9.97
N ALA A 197 -10.28 -0.89 9.42
CA ALA A 197 -10.72 0.01 8.35
C ALA A 197 -10.58 1.51 8.68
N PRO A 198 -10.91 2.02 9.89
CA PRO A 198 -10.74 3.43 10.24
C PRO A 198 -9.29 3.93 10.18
N HIS A 199 -8.34 3.01 10.30
CA HIS A 199 -6.89 3.29 10.25
C HIS A 199 -6.29 3.04 8.87
N THR A 200 -7.04 2.51 7.91
CA THR A 200 -6.55 2.18 6.57
C THR A 200 -6.62 3.42 5.67
N ARG A 201 -5.58 3.65 4.88
CA ARG A 201 -5.49 4.74 3.90
C ARG A 201 -5.13 4.24 2.50
N ALA A 202 -4.78 2.97 2.37
CA ALA A 202 -4.58 2.34 1.07
C ALA A 202 -4.97 0.87 1.11
N VAL A 203 -5.43 0.35 -0.03
CA VAL A 203 -5.70 -1.07 -0.26
C VAL A 203 -4.95 -1.50 -1.51
N HIS A 204 -4.21 -2.61 -1.44
CA HIS A 204 -3.67 -3.27 -2.61
C HIS A 204 -4.56 -4.46 -3.00
N ILE A 205 -5.05 -4.45 -4.24
CA ILE A 205 -5.68 -5.61 -4.87
C ILE A 205 -4.56 -6.44 -5.45
N SER A 206 -4.04 -7.40 -4.68
CA SER A 206 -2.89 -8.21 -5.08
C SER A 206 -3.32 -9.46 -5.86
N ASP A 207 -2.69 -9.69 -7.03
CA ASP A 207 -2.91 -10.85 -7.88
C ASP A 207 -1.56 -11.53 -8.18
N SER A 208 -1.47 -12.84 -7.95
CA SER A 208 -0.31 -13.66 -8.27
C SER A 208 -0.46 -14.48 -9.57
N GLY A 209 -1.61 -14.39 -10.22
CA GLY A 209 -1.93 -15.10 -11.44
C GLY A 209 -2.70 -16.40 -11.26
N ASP A 210 -2.67 -16.97 -10.06
CA ASP A 210 -3.27 -18.28 -9.77
C ASP A 210 -4.62 -18.14 -9.03
N GLN A 211 -5.01 -16.91 -8.68
CA GLN A 211 -6.17 -16.69 -7.82
C GLN A 211 -7.32 -16.05 -8.59
N VAL A 212 -8.41 -16.78 -8.66
CA VAL A 212 -9.74 -16.17 -8.80
C VAL A 212 -9.99 -15.42 -7.49
N PRO A 213 -10.56 -14.20 -7.51
CA PRO A 213 -10.92 -13.49 -6.27
C PRO A 213 -11.71 -14.43 -5.35
N GLY A 214 -11.17 -14.67 -4.16
CA GLY A 214 -11.79 -15.56 -3.17
C GLY A 214 -12.37 -14.75 -2.01
N ALA A 215 -12.98 -15.45 -1.03
CA ALA A 215 -13.72 -14.83 0.06
C ALA A 215 -12.96 -13.74 0.84
N GLY A 216 -11.64 -13.86 0.99
CA GLY A 216 -10.83 -12.81 1.62
C GLY A 216 -10.79 -11.50 0.81
N TYR A 217 -10.81 -11.59 -0.50
CA TYR A 217 -10.94 -10.41 -1.39
C TYR A 217 -12.31 -9.75 -1.26
N GLU A 218 -13.37 -10.56 -1.17
CA GLU A 218 -14.74 -10.07 -0.99
C GLU A 218 -14.93 -9.35 0.35
N ILE A 219 -14.28 -9.82 1.43
CA ILE A 219 -14.28 -9.13 2.73
C ILE A 219 -13.72 -7.72 2.57
N VAL A 220 -12.59 -7.57 1.89
CA VAL A 220 -11.97 -6.26 1.65
C VAL A 220 -12.85 -5.40 0.74
N ALA A 221 -13.37 -5.95 -0.35
CA ALA A 221 -14.23 -5.22 -1.27
C ALA A 221 -15.53 -4.74 -0.57
N LYS A 222 -16.15 -5.56 0.27
CA LYS A 222 -17.33 -5.16 1.07
C LYS A 222 -17.00 -4.07 2.09
N THR A 223 -15.81 -4.11 2.69
CA THR A 223 -15.40 -3.13 3.70
C THR A 223 -15.05 -1.78 3.08
N PHE A 224 -14.43 -1.76 1.90
CA PHE A 224 -13.87 -0.55 1.28
C PHE A 224 -14.53 -0.16 -0.04
N GLY A 225 -15.41 -0.99 -0.61
CA GLY A 225 -16.01 -0.75 -1.92
C GLY A 225 -17.11 0.33 -1.93
N HIS A 226 -17.62 0.71 -0.76
CA HIS A 226 -18.67 1.73 -0.61
C HIS A 226 -18.13 3.08 -0.10
N LEU A 227 -16.83 3.28 -0.25
CA LEU A 227 -16.21 4.54 0.17
C LEU A 227 -16.68 5.66 -0.79
N ASP A 228 -17.09 6.79 -0.21
CA ASP A 228 -17.41 7.99 -0.96
C ASP A 228 -16.17 8.55 -1.67
N ASP A 229 -16.35 9.37 -2.71
CA ASP A 229 -15.26 10.02 -3.47
C ASP A 229 -14.33 10.84 -2.56
N ASP A 230 -14.82 11.31 -1.42
CA ASP A 230 -14.05 12.04 -0.40
C ASP A 230 -13.30 11.09 0.57
N SER A 231 -13.39 9.77 0.37
CA SER A 231 -12.68 8.82 1.22
C SER A 231 -11.16 9.00 1.08
N PRO A 232 -10.43 9.06 2.19
CA PRO A 232 -8.97 9.16 2.14
C PRO A 232 -8.28 7.83 1.74
N VAL A 233 -9.05 6.78 1.40
CA VAL A 233 -8.50 5.45 1.08
C VAL A 233 -8.28 5.32 -0.43
N GLU A 234 -7.04 5.05 -0.83
CA GLU A 234 -6.65 4.76 -2.22
C GLU A 234 -6.67 3.26 -2.48
N ILE A 235 -7.22 2.85 -3.62
CA ILE A 235 -7.23 1.47 -4.07
C ILE A 235 -6.24 1.32 -5.22
N ALA A 236 -5.23 0.45 -5.10
CA ALA A 236 -4.26 0.22 -6.17
C ALA A 236 -4.12 -1.27 -6.47
N PHE A 237 -3.95 -1.59 -7.74
CA PHE A 237 -3.69 -2.96 -8.19
C PHE A 237 -2.22 -3.32 -8.06
N GLU A 238 -1.94 -4.48 -7.50
CA GLU A 238 -0.62 -5.06 -7.33
C GLU A 238 -0.50 -6.39 -8.09
N TRP A 239 0.34 -6.43 -9.13
CA TRP A 239 0.65 -7.66 -9.84
C TRP A 239 1.93 -8.32 -9.31
N THR A 240 1.81 -9.53 -8.81
CA THR A 240 2.94 -10.31 -8.26
C THR A 240 3.23 -11.62 -9.02
N GLY A 241 2.49 -11.90 -10.10
CA GLY A 241 2.66 -13.09 -10.93
C GLY A 241 3.99 -13.14 -11.70
N ALA A 242 4.19 -14.19 -12.48
CA ALA A 242 5.45 -14.46 -13.18
C ALA A 242 5.71 -13.50 -14.35
N ASP A 243 4.68 -13.18 -15.14
CA ASP A 243 4.80 -12.25 -16.27
C ASP A 243 4.82 -10.80 -15.77
N ARG A 244 6.01 -10.20 -15.79
CA ARG A 244 6.26 -8.81 -15.37
C ARG A 244 6.39 -7.87 -16.56
N SER A 245 5.94 -8.29 -17.73
CA SER A 245 5.85 -7.41 -18.90
C SER A 245 4.77 -6.33 -18.68
N PRO A 246 4.90 -5.16 -19.31
CA PRO A 246 3.86 -4.13 -19.28
C PRO A 246 2.49 -4.68 -19.70
N GLN A 247 2.44 -5.44 -20.81
CA GLN A 247 1.19 -5.98 -21.34
C GLN A 247 0.54 -6.96 -20.36
N GLY A 248 1.30 -7.92 -19.82
CA GLY A 248 0.80 -8.91 -18.86
C GLY A 248 0.25 -8.25 -17.59
N CYS A 249 0.95 -7.24 -17.06
CA CYS A 249 0.50 -6.48 -15.91
C CYS A 249 -0.79 -5.70 -16.20
N LEU A 250 -0.88 -5.00 -17.34
CA LEU A 250 -2.05 -4.20 -17.70
C LEU A 250 -3.29 -5.03 -17.99
N ASP A 251 -3.15 -6.20 -18.56
CA ASP A 251 -4.28 -7.10 -18.79
C ASP A 251 -4.86 -7.58 -17.45
N ARG A 252 -4.01 -7.82 -16.45
CA ARG A 252 -4.44 -8.14 -15.08
C ARG A 252 -5.03 -6.92 -14.37
N TYR A 253 -4.44 -5.75 -14.52
CA TYR A 253 -4.97 -4.50 -14.00
C TYR A 253 -6.41 -4.25 -14.44
N ARG A 254 -6.71 -4.35 -15.74
CA ARG A 254 -8.08 -4.16 -16.28
C ARG A 254 -9.08 -5.13 -15.67
N ARG A 255 -8.68 -6.41 -15.49
CA ARG A 255 -9.53 -7.43 -14.83
C ARG A 255 -9.79 -7.08 -13.36
N ALA A 256 -8.76 -6.65 -12.64
CA ALA A 256 -8.89 -6.26 -11.23
C ALA A 256 -9.79 -5.03 -11.06
N VAL A 257 -9.66 -4.03 -11.95
CA VAL A 257 -10.54 -2.86 -11.98
C VAL A 257 -11.99 -3.26 -12.23
N ALA A 258 -12.24 -4.13 -13.22
CA ALA A 258 -13.59 -4.60 -13.52
C ALA A 258 -14.20 -5.38 -12.33
N TRP A 259 -13.38 -6.25 -11.71
CA TRP A 259 -13.82 -7.01 -10.53
C TRP A 259 -14.11 -6.08 -9.36
N TRP A 260 -13.23 -5.12 -9.04
CA TRP A 260 -13.45 -4.18 -7.94
C TRP A 260 -14.76 -3.41 -8.10
N ARG A 261 -15.01 -2.87 -9.30
CA ARG A 261 -16.24 -2.15 -9.61
C ARG A 261 -17.49 -3.02 -9.44
N SER A 262 -17.47 -4.26 -9.98
CA SER A 262 -18.62 -5.18 -9.82
C SER A 262 -18.87 -5.59 -8.38
N SER A 263 -17.83 -5.72 -7.56
CA SER A 263 -17.94 -6.09 -6.15
C SER A 263 -18.41 -4.93 -5.26
N SER A 264 -18.15 -3.68 -5.67
CA SER A 264 -18.62 -2.48 -4.96
C SER A 264 -20.04 -2.05 -5.35
N GLU A 265 -20.51 -2.40 -6.56
CA GLU A 265 -21.88 -2.08 -7.03
C GLU A 265 -22.94 -3.12 -6.59
N GLY A 266 -22.54 -4.27 -6.09
CA GLY A 266 -23.37 -5.47 -5.95
C GLY A 266 -24.05 -5.70 -4.60
N ASN A 267 -24.29 -4.66 -3.76
CA ASN A 267 -25.09 -4.87 -2.54
C ASN A 267 -26.02 -3.67 -2.26
N PRO A 268 -27.33 -3.75 -2.63
CA PRO A 268 -28.35 -2.85 -2.11
C PRO A 268 -28.70 -3.19 -0.65
#